data_fdb31a8f3a69ad922196370521d63d63
#
_entry.id   fdb31a8f3a69ad922196370521d63d63
#
_cell.length_a   1.000
_cell.length_b   1.000
_cell.length_c   1.000
_cell.angle_alpha   90.00
_cell.angle_beta   90.00
_cell.angle_gamma   90.00
#
_symmetry.space_group_name_H-M   'P 1'
#
loop_
_entity.id
_entity.type
_entity.pdbx_description
1 polymer ?
#
loop_
_entity_poly.entity_id
_entity_poly.type
_entity_poly.pdbx_seq_one_letter_code
_entity_poly.pdbx_strand_id
1 'polypeptide(L)'
;MNKVLSTHVFVNHRLTTAWLNRVASAGIPAVEIFCAPQHLDYRDKSQIAELGHWFRDSELKLHSLHSPMYTDELWGRSGPHTHINITDRNKADRIQWVGEIKRAIEIAEIIPFRYLIQHLGVTGQEFSDYAIESAFGSLEELMVFAGQRGVEILLENIPNELATAEGLQLFNSTTHLKLNYVFDTGHAHIGAGIEHEFEIMKPRIRSLHVHDNDGKEDQHLFPQSGTIDWPRTMEMLRSCPGQYPLLLELREVASMQFPLDEITRVFDQLETLQPANA
;
A
#
# COMPACT_ATOMS: atom_id res chain seq x y z
N MET A 1 5.60 16.56 -6.56
CA MET A 1 4.92 15.84 -5.46
C MET A 1 5.96 15.33 -4.47
N ASN A 2 5.61 15.10 -3.18
CA ASN A 2 6.55 14.45 -2.26
C ASN A 2 6.79 13.00 -2.72
N LYS A 3 8.06 12.57 -2.75
CA LYS A 3 8.46 11.23 -3.21
C LYS A 3 8.42 10.25 -2.03
N VAL A 4 7.80 9.08 -2.23
CA VAL A 4 7.77 7.98 -1.27
C VAL A 4 8.08 6.68 -2.03
N LEU A 5 8.89 5.81 -1.45
CA LEU A 5 9.20 4.50 -2.02
C LEU A 5 8.61 3.40 -1.14
N SER A 6 7.78 2.52 -1.72
CA SER A 6 7.41 1.27 -1.04
C SER A 6 8.59 0.31 -1.04
N THR A 7 8.87 -0.26 0.12
CA THR A 7 9.91 -1.29 0.25
C THR A 7 9.50 -2.63 -0.37
N HIS A 8 8.31 -2.69 -0.98
CA HIS A 8 7.87 -3.84 -1.77
C HIS A 8 8.90 -4.25 -2.82
N VAL A 9 9.62 -3.30 -3.40
CA VAL A 9 10.72 -3.57 -4.34
C VAL A 9 11.86 -4.41 -3.73
N PHE A 10 11.92 -4.52 -2.40
CA PHE A 10 12.91 -5.30 -1.66
C PHE A 10 12.25 -6.41 -0.80
N VAL A 11 10.99 -6.71 -1.01
CA VAL A 11 10.18 -7.59 -0.13
C VAL A 11 10.75 -9.00 0.03
N ASN A 12 11.56 -9.45 -0.91
CA ASN A 12 12.25 -10.74 -0.86
C ASN A 12 13.50 -10.76 0.04
N HIS A 13 13.89 -9.59 0.56
CA HIS A 13 15.05 -9.43 1.42
C HIS A 13 14.62 -8.91 2.80
N ARG A 14 15.27 -9.42 3.85
CA ARG A 14 15.06 -8.86 5.19
C ARG A 14 15.41 -7.37 5.20
N LEU A 15 14.50 -6.55 5.65
CA LEU A 15 14.73 -5.12 5.81
C LEU A 15 15.76 -4.88 6.91
N THR A 16 16.81 -4.17 6.56
CA THR A 16 17.90 -3.79 7.48
C THR A 16 18.18 -2.30 7.37
N THR A 17 18.87 -1.77 8.36
CA THR A 17 19.35 -0.38 8.35
C THR A 17 20.25 -0.07 7.15
N ALA A 18 20.96 -1.07 6.61
CA ALA A 18 21.76 -0.92 5.39
C ALA A 18 20.90 -0.60 4.16
N TRP A 19 19.72 -1.24 4.01
CA TRP A 19 18.79 -0.91 2.94
C TRP A 19 18.24 0.51 3.11
N LEU A 20 17.84 0.89 4.32
CA LEU A 20 17.32 2.23 4.60
C LEU A 20 18.38 3.31 4.37
N ASN A 21 19.65 3.07 4.72
CA ASN A 21 20.76 3.96 4.40
C ASN A 21 20.92 4.17 2.88
N ARG A 22 20.77 3.11 2.09
CA ARG A 22 20.84 3.21 0.62
C ARG A 22 19.69 4.07 0.08
N VAL A 23 18.46 3.87 0.56
CA VAL A 23 17.29 4.66 0.17
C VAL A 23 17.48 6.13 0.53
N ALA A 24 17.93 6.43 1.75
CA ALA A 24 18.23 7.79 2.18
C ALA A 24 19.34 8.43 1.34
N SER A 25 20.41 7.68 1.05
CA SER A 25 21.53 8.15 0.20
C SER A 25 21.14 8.42 -1.25
N ALA A 26 20.07 7.76 -1.74
CA ALA A 26 19.49 8.04 -3.05
C ALA A 26 18.62 9.32 -3.08
N GLY A 27 18.49 10.01 -1.93
CA GLY A 27 17.71 11.25 -1.84
C GLY A 27 16.20 11.06 -1.77
N ILE A 28 15.73 9.84 -1.47
CA ILE A 28 14.31 9.55 -1.27
C ILE A 28 13.93 9.96 0.17
N PRO A 29 12.96 10.87 0.37
CA PRO A 29 12.70 11.45 1.68
C PRO A 29 11.82 10.61 2.60
N ALA A 30 11.05 9.67 2.04
CA ALA A 30 10.14 8.84 2.82
C ALA A 30 9.96 7.45 2.21
N VAL A 31 9.57 6.50 3.06
CA VAL A 31 9.27 5.13 2.67
C VAL A 31 7.92 4.67 3.18
N GLU A 32 7.30 3.76 2.44
CA GLU A 32 6.34 2.81 2.95
C GLU A 32 7.04 1.48 3.22
N ILE A 33 6.75 0.84 4.36
CA ILE A 33 7.31 -0.48 4.65
C ILE A 33 6.22 -1.53 4.47
N PHE A 34 6.53 -2.56 3.67
CA PHE A 34 5.66 -3.68 3.44
C PHE A 34 5.81 -4.71 4.58
N CYS A 35 4.71 -5.01 5.29
CA CYS A 35 4.72 -5.97 6.39
C CYS A 35 4.64 -7.40 5.85
N ALA A 36 5.79 -8.06 5.70
CA ALA A 36 5.88 -9.47 5.37
C ALA A 36 6.96 -10.10 6.27
N PRO A 37 6.75 -11.28 6.90
CA PRO A 37 7.71 -11.86 7.86
C PRO A 37 9.12 -12.00 7.28
N GLN A 38 9.24 -12.31 5.99
CA GLN A 38 10.53 -12.39 5.29
C GLN A 38 11.25 -11.03 5.15
N HIS A 39 10.51 -9.91 5.22
CA HIS A 39 11.01 -8.55 5.01
C HIS A 39 11.01 -7.75 6.32
N LEU A 40 9.86 -7.33 6.79
CA LEU A 40 9.62 -6.80 8.12
C LEU A 40 8.74 -7.77 8.89
N ASP A 41 9.35 -8.56 9.79
CA ASP A 41 8.57 -9.36 10.72
C ASP A 41 8.05 -8.48 11.85
N TYR A 42 6.80 -8.07 11.74
CA TYR A 42 6.13 -7.23 12.74
C TYR A 42 5.97 -7.92 14.11
N ARG A 43 6.35 -9.21 14.23
CA ARG A 43 6.42 -9.98 15.48
C ARG A 43 7.82 -9.96 16.10
N ASP A 44 8.86 -9.64 15.31
CA ASP A 44 10.25 -9.57 15.76
C ASP A 44 10.55 -8.22 16.40
N LYS A 45 10.37 -8.15 17.73
CA LYS A 45 10.64 -6.95 18.52
C LYS A 45 12.08 -6.45 18.40
N SER A 46 13.02 -7.36 18.12
CA SER A 46 14.45 -7.02 17.96
C SER A 46 14.67 -6.24 16.66
N GLN A 47 14.09 -6.73 15.54
CA GLN A 47 14.13 -6.00 14.27
C GLN A 47 13.47 -4.63 14.38
N ILE A 48 12.27 -4.56 14.99
CA ILE A 48 11.53 -3.30 15.16
C ILE A 48 12.33 -2.30 16.00
N ALA A 49 12.96 -2.76 17.11
CA ALA A 49 13.78 -1.90 17.95
C ALA A 49 15.01 -1.37 17.21
N GLU A 50 15.72 -2.22 16.45
CA GLU A 50 16.86 -1.82 15.62
C GLU A 50 16.47 -0.74 14.60
N LEU A 51 15.38 -0.97 13.86
CA LEU A 51 14.86 -0.01 12.89
C LEU A 51 14.41 1.28 13.58
N GLY A 52 13.77 1.17 14.76
CA GLY A 52 13.34 2.33 15.55
C GLY A 52 14.49 3.22 16.01
N HIS A 53 15.61 2.63 16.42
CA HIS A 53 16.82 3.40 16.71
C HIS A 53 17.32 4.15 15.48
N TRP A 54 17.37 3.46 14.35
CA TRP A 54 17.83 4.04 13.08
C TRP A 54 16.93 5.19 12.61
N PHE A 55 15.58 5.00 12.59
CA PHE A 55 14.65 6.05 12.16
C PHE A 55 14.70 7.29 13.04
N ARG A 56 15.01 7.17 14.32
CA ARG A 56 15.11 8.30 15.25
C ARG A 56 16.27 9.23 14.88
N ASP A 57 17.36 8.65 14.37
CA ASP A 57 18.58 9.38 14.03
C ASP A 57 18.66 9.72 12.52
N SER A 58 17.62 9.36 11.74
CA SER A 58 17.58 9.54 10.30
C SER A 58 16.61 10.65 9.89
N GLU A 59 16.90 11.32 8.77
CA GLU A 59 15.97 12.23 8.10
C GLU A 59 14.90 11.48 7.27
N LEU A 60 15.13 10.20 6.90
CA LEU A 60 14.16 9.38 6.19
C LEU A 60 12.92 9.18 7.07
N LYS A 61 11.74 9.44 6.51
CA LYS A 61 10.48 9.30 7.24
C LYS A 61 9.78 7.99 6.89
N LEU A 62 9.18 7.35 7.90
CA LEU A 62 8.21 6.29 7.67
C LEU A 62 6.86 6.93 7.38
N HIS A 63 6.41 6.88 6.11
CA HIS A 63 5.15 7.45 5.66
C HIS A 63 3.97 6.55 6.05
N SER A 64 4.08 5.27 5.72
CA SER A 64 3.03 4.28 5.89
C SER A 64 3.61 2.88 6.11
N LEU A 65 2.77 2.01 6.65
CA LEU A 65 2.97 0.56 6.59
C LEU A 65 1.90 -0.04 5.67
N HIS A 66 2.30 -0.93 4.77
CA HIS A 66 1.36 -1.84 4.13
C HIS A 66 1.03 -2.98 5.10
N SER A 67 -0.25 -3.20 5.36
CA SER A 67 -0.75 -4.24 6.26
C SER A 67 -0.24 -5.64 5.84
N PRO A 68 0.00 -6.56 6.78
CA PRO A 68 0.41 -7.91 6.41
C PRO A 68 -0.70 -8.63 5.64
N MET A 69 -0.34 -9.25 4.52
CA MET A 69 -1.26 -10.00 3.66
C MET A 69 -1.24 -11.50 3.93
N TYR A 70 -0.16 -12.00 4.51
CA TYR A 70 0.06 -13.42 4.77
C TYR A 70 0.73 -13.63 6.13
N THR A 71 0.45 -14.78 6.76
CA THR A 71 1.11 -15.19 8.00
C THR A 71 2.36 -16.03 7.77
N ASP A 72 2.67 -16.36 6.52
CA ASP A 72 3.79 -17.19 6.11
C ASP A 72 5.14 -16.56 6.40
N GLU A 73 6.13 -17.40 6.73
CA GLU A 73 7.55 -17.03 6.77
C GLU A 73 8.07 -16.55 5.41
N LEU A 74 7.54 -17.14 4.31
CA LEU A 74 7.78 -16.73 2.94
C LEU A 74 6.45 -16.47 2.26
N TRP A 75 6.25 -15.26 1.83
CA TRP A 75 5.02 -14.73 1.27
C TRP A 75 4.36 -15.66 0.25
N GLY A 76 3.09 -16.02 0.53
CA GLY A 76 2.25 -16.82 -0.34
C GLY A 76 2.64 -18.29 -0.53
N ARG A 77 3.64 -18.79 0.21
CA ARG A 77 4.17 -20.16 0.03
C ARG A 77 3.21 -21.25 0.48
N SER A 78 2.47 -21.03 1.55
CA SER A 78 1.64 -22.07 2.18
C SER A 78 0.19 -22.08 1.67
N GLY A 79 -0.14 -21.23 0.71
CA GLY A 79 -1.44 -21.20 0.05
C GLY A 79 -2.50 -20.34 0.74
N PRO A 80 -3.76 -20.42 0.31
CA PRO A 80 -4.79 -19.42 0.62
C PRO A 80 -5.21 -19.36 2.10
N HIS A 81 -4.99 -20.41 2.89
CA HIS A 81 -5.34 -20.43 4.31
C HIS A 81 -4.43 -19.55 5.19
N THR A 82 -3.37 -19.00 4.63
CA THR A 82 -2.46 -18.08 5.31
C THR A 82 -2.76 -16.61 4.98
N HIS A 83 -3.72 -16.34 4.11
CA HIS A 83 -4.15 -14.99 3.79
C HIS A 83 -4.79 -14.31 5.00
N ILE A 84 -4.29 -13.13 5.33
CA ILE A 84 -4.90 -12.25 6.32
C ILE A 84 -6.06 -11.53 5.65
N ASN A 85 -7.28 -11.96 5.97
CA ASN A 85 -8.50 -11.46 5.34
C ASN A 85 -9.52 -11.00 6.38
N ILE A 86 -9.74 -9.69 6.46
CA ILE A 86 -10.69 -9.08 7.39
C ILE A 86 -12.16 -9.34 7.02
N THR A 87 -12.43 -9.90 5.84
CA THR A 87 -13.76 -10.27 5.36
C THR A 87 -14.05 -11.77 5.45
N ASP A 88 -13.14 -12.55 6.05
CA ASP A 88 -13.27 -14.00 6.14
C ASP A 88 -14.61 -14.40 6.78
N ARG A 89 -15.21 -15.48 6.28
CA ARG A 89 -16.48 -16.01 6.80
C ARG A 89 -16.30 -16.61 8.19
N ASN A 90 -15.17 -17.21 8.46
CA ASN A 90 -14.86 -17.76 9.77
C ASN A 90 -14.52 -16.65 10.76
N LYS A 91 -15.37 -16.46 11.76
CA LYS A 91 -15.16 -15.44 12.79
C LYS A 91 -13.87 -15.65 13.59
N ALA A 92 -13.48 -16.90 13.86
CA ALA A 92 -12.27 -17.19 14.61
C ALA A 92 -11.01 -16.76 13.82
N ASP A 93 -11.01 -17.03 12.50
CA ASP A 93 -9.92 -16.60 11.63
C ASP A 93 -9.87 -15.08 11.53
N ARG A 94 -11.03 -14.39 11.39
CA ARG A 94 -11.06 -12.91 11.40
C ARG A 94 -10.48 -12.31 12.68
N ILE A 95 -10.79 -12.87 13.83
CA ILE A 95 -10.22 -12.40 15.11
C ILE A 95 -8.70 -12.56 15.09
N GLN A 96 -8.20 -13.65 14.56
CA GLN A 96 -6.77 -13.86 14.38
C GLN A 96 -6.17 -12.82 13.42
N TRP A 97 -6.81 -12.61 12.26
CA TRP A 97 -6.34 -11.64 11.26
C TRP A 97 -6.32 -10.20 11.78
N VAL A 98 -7.36 -9.78 12.47
CA VAL A 98 -7.39 -8.48 13.15
C VAL A 98 -6.24 -8.39 14.17
N GLY A 99 -5.95 -9.45 14.89
CA GLY A 99 -4.81 -9.54 15.82
C GLY A 99 -3.45 -9.36 15.13
N GLU A 100 -3.25 -9.96 13.95
CA GLU A 100 -2.02 -9.79 13.18
C GLU A 100 -1.85 -8.33 12.70
N ILE A 101 -2.93 -7.72 12.20
CA ILE A 101 -2.91 -6.32 11.75
C ILE A 101 -2.63 -5.38 12.93
N LYS A 102 -3.21 -5.62 14.11
CA LYS A 102 -2.91 -4.84 15.31
C LYS A 102 -1.44 -4.88 15.69
N ARG A 103 -0.77 -6.03 15.56
CA ARG A 103 0.68 -6.14 15.82
C ARG A 103 1.49 -5.25 14.87
N ALA A 104 1.09 -5.16 13.59
CA ALA A 104 1.72 -4.22 12.68
C ALA A 104 1.46 -2.76 13.09
N ILE A 105 0.26 -2.41 13.55
CA ILE A 105 -0.07 -1.08 14.05
C ILE A 105 0.74 -0.72 15.31
N GLU A 106 1.04 -1.68 16.19
CA GLU A 106 1.87 -1.47 17.39
C GLU A 106 3.28 -0.95 17.09
N ILE A 107 3.78 -1.14 15.86
CA ILE A 107 5.05 -0.57 15.41
C ILE A 107 5.06 0.96 15.58
N ALA A 108 3.90 1.62 15.46
CA ALA A 108 3.78 3.07 15.63
C ALA A 108 4.23 3.57 17.03
N GLU A 109 4.23 2.71 18.04
CA GLU A 109 4.71 3.04 19.39
C GLU A 109 6.24 3.21 19.45
N ILE A 110 6.96 2.66 18.45
CA ILE A 110 8.43 2.66 18.37
C ILE A 110 8.90 3.51 17.18
N ILE A 111 8.24 3.36 16.02
CA ILE A 111 8.52 4.09 14.79
C ILE A 111 7.22 4.77 14.36
N PRO A 112 7.04 6.07 14.63
CA PRO A 112 5.82 6.77 14.25
C PRO A 112 5.61 6.77 12.73
N PHE A 113 4.41 6.43 12.30
CA PHE A 113 3.97 6.52 10.91
C PHE A 113 2.52 7.00 10.85
N ARG A 114 2.09 7.48 9.68
CA ARG A 114 0.79 8.12 9.55
C ARG A 114 -0.32 7.18 9.08
N TYR A 115 -0.02 6.29 8.13
CA TYR A 115 -1.04 5.49 7.45
C TYR A 115 -0.74 4.00 7.52
N LEU A 116 -1.78 3.19 7.74
CA LEU A 116 -1.78 1.76 7.48
C LEU A 116 -2.62 1.52 6.22
N ILE A 117 -2.02 0.90 5.21
CA ILE A 117 -2.71 0.51 3.99
C ILE A 117 -3.36 -0.85 4.21
N GLN A 118 -4.64 -0.97 3.92
CA GLN A 118 -5.42 -2.17 4.20
C GLN A 118 -6.29 -2.55 2.99
N HIS A 119 -6.25 -3.82 2.63
CA HIS A 119 -7.14 -4.39 1.62
C HIS A 119 -8.52 -4.70 2.20
N LEU A 120 -9.57 -4.42 1.43
CA LEU A 120 -10.93 -4.87 1.72
C LEU A 120 -11.17 -6.21 1.00
N GLY A 121 -10.82 -7.29 1.69
CA GLY A 121 -10.84 -8.64 1.11
C GLY A 121 -9.51 -9.05 0.47
N VAL A 122 -9.55 -10.08 -0.36
CA VAL A 122 -8.41 -10.62 -1.12
C VAL A 122 -8.67 -10.53 -2.61
N THR A 123 -7.61 -10.61 -3.44
CA THR A 123 -7.72 -10.59 -4.90
C THR A 123 -8.73 -11.65 -5.40
N GLY A 124 -9.60 -11.25 -6.32
CA GLY A 124 -10.63 -12.12 -6.89
C GLY A 124 -11.80 -12.47 -5.97
N GLN A 125 -11.90 -11.86 -4.79
CA GLN A 125 -13.03 -12.09 -3.89
C GLN A 125 -14.32 -11.52 -4.48
N GLU A 126 -15.37 -12.36 -4.50
CA GLU A 126 -16.72 -11.95 -4.92
C GLU A 126 -17.41 -11.12 -3.84
N PHE A 127 -18.35 -10.27 -4.28
CA PHE A 127 -19.20 -9.49 -3.39
C PHE A 127 -20.12 -10.40 -2.57
N SER A 128 -20.29 -10.07 -1.29
CA SER A 128 -21.38 -10.58 -0.45
C SER A 128 -21.67 -9.64 0.70
N ASP A 129 -22.95 -9.55 1.09
CA ASP A 129 -23.36 -8.74 2.26
C ASP A 129 -22.62 -9.18 3.54
N TYR A 130 -22.38 -10.48 3.67
CA TYR A 130 -21.63 -11.03 4.77
C TYR A 130 -20.17 -10.52 4.81
N ALA A 131 -19.51 -10.39 3.66
CA ALA A 131 -18.16 -9.85 3.59
C ALA A 131 -18.14 -8.38 4.01
N ILE A 132 -19.16 -7.60 3.62
CA ILE A 132 -19.33 -6.20 4.03
C ILE A 132 -19.52 -6.08 5.55
N GLU A 133 -20.40 -6.89 6.14
CA GLU A 133 -20.62 -6.92 7.61
C GLU A 133 -19.35 -7.33 8.37
N SER A 134 -18.63 -8.32 7.84
CA SER A 134 -17.37 -8.80 8.42
C SER A 134 -16.28 -7.73 8.38
N ALA A 135 -16.14 -7.07 7.24
CA ALA A 135 -15.22 -5.95 7.06
C ALA A 135 -15.55 -4.80 8.01
N PHE A 136 -16.85 -4.45 8.10
CA PHE A 136 -17.32 -3.38 8.98
C PHE A 136 -16.88 -3.61 10.42
N GLY A 137 -17.19 -4.78 11.00
CA GLY A 137 -16.81 -5.09 12.39
C GLY A 137 -15.29 -5.12 12.60
N SER A 138 -14.54 -5.67 11.62
CA SER A 138 -13.08 -5.72 11.69
C SER A 138 -12.45 -4.32 11.61
N LEU A 139 -12.92 -3.48 10.69
CA LEU A 139 -12.40 -2.11 10.52
C LEU A 139 -12.79 -1.19 11.67
N GLU A 140 -13.99 -1.33 12.23
CA GLU A 140 -14.40 -0.55 13.41
C GLU A 140 -13.42 -0.79 14.57
N GLU A 141 -13.08 -2.06 14.84
CA GLU A 141 -12.12 -2.43 15.87
C GLU A 141 -10.70 -1.92 15.56
N LEU A 142 -10.25 -2.09 14.31
CA LEU A 142 -8.92 -1.65 13.87
C LEU A 142 -8.77 -0.13 13.89
N MET A 143 -9.80 0.63 13.47
CA MET A 143 -9.77 2.09 13.47
C MET A 143 -9.64 2.68 14.87
N VAL A 144 -10.36 2.10 15.86
CA VAL A 144 -10.23 2.51 17.26
C VAL A 144 -8.81 2.24 17.76
N PHE A 145 -8.26 1.05 17.45
CA PHE A 145 -6.94 0.66 17.90
C PHE A 145 -5.83 1.52 17.23
N ALA A 146 -5.95 1.78 15.93
CA ALA A 146 -5.02 2.61 15.15
C ALA A 146 -5.07 4.08 15.59
N GLY A 147 -6.28 4.62 15.80
CA GLY A 147 -6.47 6.02 16.19
C GLY A 147 -5.82 6.37 17.53
N GLN A 148 -5.79 5.42 18.50
CA GLN A 148 -5.08 5.60 19.76
C GLN A 148 -3.56 5.75 19.60
N ARG A 149 -3.01 5.34 18.45
CA ARG A 149 -1.59 5.41 18.09
C ARG A 149 -1.28 6.49 17.05
N GLY A 150 -2.29 7.30 16.72
CA GLY A 150 -2.15 8.36 15.70
C GLY A 150 -2.07 7.84 14.26
N VAL A 151 -2.45 6.57 14.03
CA VAL A 151 -2.45 5.92 12.72
C VAL A 151 -3.84 5.98 12.11
N GLU A 152 -3.92 6.36 10.84
CA GLU A 152 -5.12 6.34 10.03
C GLU A 152 -5.08 5.13 9.08
N ILE A 153 -6.18 4.37 9.00
CA ILE A 153 -6.32 3.26 8.05
C ILE A 153 -6.82 3.80 6.72
N LEU A 154 -6.12 3.47 5.64
CA LEU A 154 -6.54 3.74 4.28
C LEU A 154 -6.93 2.44 3.59
N LEU A 155 -8.05 2.46 2.87
CA LEU A 155 -8.44 1.33 2.02
C LEU A 155 -7.88 1.51 0.62
N GLU A 156 -7.37 0.42 0.05
CA GLU A 156 -6.82 0.38 -1.29
C GLU A 156 -7.82 -0.22 -2.27
N ASN A 157 -7.89 0.34 -3.50
CA ASN A 157 -8.57 -0.34 -4.59
C ASN A 157 -7.73 -1.52 -5.07
N ILE A 158 -8.30 -2.73 -5.01
CA ILE A 158 -7.64 -3.97 -5.45
C ILE A 158 -8.57 -4.75 -6.38
N PRO A 159 -8.04 -5.69 -7.21
CA PRO A 159 -8.85 -6.46 -8.16
C PRO A 159 -9.78 -7.48 -7.46
N ASN A 160 -10.86 -7.00 -6.84
CA ASN A 160 -11.97 -7.80 -6.30
C ASN A 160 -13.26 -6.98 -6.31
N GLU A 161 -14.42 -7.62 -6.10
CA GLU A 161 -15.69 -6.94 -6.17
C GLU A 161 -16.03 -6.06 -4.95
N LEU A 162 -15.30 -6.17 -3.85
CA LEU A 162 -15.51 -5.36 -2.64
C LEU A 162 -14.72 -4.04 -2.68
N ALA A 163 -13.58 -4.05 -3.34
CA ALA A 163 -12.59 -2.97 -3.28
C ALA A 163 -12.34 -2.27 -4.62
N THR A 164 -13.27 -2.41 -5.62
CA THR A 164 -13.33 -1.44 -6.71
C THR A 164 -13.64 -0.06 -6.18
N ALA A 165 -13.43 1.00 -6.95
CA ALA A 165 -13.79 2.35 -6.54
C ALA A 165 -15.25 2.47 -6.08
N GLU A 166 -16.18 1.83 -6.81
CA GLU A 166 -17.59 1.75 -6.46
C GLU A 166 -17.84 0.94 -5.19
N GLY A 167 -17.14 -0.19 -5.03
CA GLY A 167 -17.21 -1.03 -3.83
C GLY A 167 -16.79 -0.27 -2.57
N LEU A 168 -15.67 0.43 -2.62
CA LEU A 168 -15.18 1.28 -1.54
C LEU A 168 -16.13 2.46 -1.26
N GLN A 169 -16.70 3.07 -2.29
CA GLN A 169 -17.70 4.12 -2.13
C GLN A 169 -18.99 3.57 -1.50
N LEU A 170 -19.46 2.40 -1.93
CA LEU A 170 -20.62 1.71 -1.35
C LEU A 170 -20.35 1.42 0.14
N PHE A 171 -19.21 0.84 0.49
CA PHE A 171 -18.84 0.56 1.87
C PHE A 171 -18.87 1.81 2.73
N ASN A 172 -18.27 2.93 2.27
CA ASN A 172 -18.29 4.20 2.98
C ASN A 172 -19.68 4.84 3.10
N SER A 173 -20.58 4.58 2.14
CA SER A 173 -21.96 5.14 2.16
C SER A 173 -22.90 4.33 3.04
N THR A 174 -22.69 3.03 3.15
CA THR A 174 -23.55 2.11 3.92
C THR A 174 -23.09 1.91 5.36
N THR A 175 -21.88 2.37 5.71
CA THR A 175 -21.35 2.32 7.08
C THR A 175 -21.19 3.71 7.68
N HIS A 176 -21.05 3.80 9.01
CA HIS A 176 -20.68 5.07 9.66
C HIS A 176 -19.17 5.35 9.62
N LEU A 177 -18.36 4.39 9.16
CA LEU A 177 -16.92 4.54 9.01
C LEU A 177 -16.61 5.52 7.87
N LYS A 178 -15.72 6.47 8.13
CA LYS A 178 -15.35 7.52 7.15
C LYS A 178 -13.92 7.31 6.70
N LEU A 179 -13.67 6.16 6.07
CA LEU A 179 -12.36 5.75 5.59
C LEU A 179 -11.90 6.59 4.39
N ASN A 180 -10.63 6.88 4.36
CA ASN A 180 -9.93 7.46 3.22
C ASN A 180 -9.22 6.35 2.43
N TYR A 181 -8.63 6.70 1.28
CA TYR A 181 -8.17 5.74 0.28
C TYR A 181 -6.69 5.88 -0.06
N VAL A 182 -6.09 4.76 -0.42
CA VAL A 182 -4.96 4.69 -1.34
C VAL A 182 -5.53 4.45 -2.73
N PHE A 183 -5.06 5.20 -3.71
CA PHE A 183 -5.38 4.96 -5.10
C PHE A 183 -4.20 4.25 -5.77
N ASP A 184 -4.44 3.00 -6.15
CA ASP A 184 -3.49 2.20 -6.89
C ASP A 184 -3.76 2.30 -8.39
N THR A 185 -2.75 2.77 -9.15
CA THR A 185 -2.84 3.00 -10.60
C THR A 185 -2.86 1.72 -11.41
N GLY A 186 -2.11 0.71 -10.97
CA GLY A 186 -2.06 -0.58 -11.65
C GLY A 186 -3.33 -1.38 -11.43
N HIS A 187 -3.89 -1.40 -10.23
CA HIS A 187 -5.16 -2.04 -9.95
C HIS A 187 -6.31 -1.37 -10.70
N ALA A 188 -6.35 -0.04 -10.76
CA ALA A 188 -7.34 0.68 -11.55
C ALA A 188 -7.21 0.39 -13.07
N HIS A 189 -5.97 0.19 -13.55
CA HIS A 189 -5.72 -0.16 -14.97
C HIS A 189 -6.24 -1.56 -15.34
N ILE A 190 -6.15 -2.51 -14.41
CA ILE A 190 -6.74 -3.85 -14.54
C ILE A 190 -8.26 -3.80 -14.37
N GLY A 191 -8.75 -2.89 -13.53
CA GLY A 191 -10.15 -2.73 -13.16
C GLY A 191 -10.99 -1.96 -14.17
N ALA A 192 -11.74 -0.96 -13.68
CA ALA A 192 -12.66 -0.17 -14.52
C ALA A 192 -11.97 0.97 -15.30
N GLY A 193 -10.67 1.13 -15.12
CA GLY A 193 -9.86 2.17 -15.76
C GLY A 193 -9.47 3.31 -14.82
N ILE A 194 -8.25 3.80 -15.01
CA ILE A 194 -7.59 4.76 -14.12
C ILE A 194 -8.42 6.04 -13.93
N GLU A 195 -8.90 6.65 -15.02
CA GLU A 195 -9.67 7.91 -14.93
C GLU A 195 -10.99 7.71 -14.19
N HIS A 196 -11.68 6.62 -14.49
CA HIS A 196 -12.98 6.32 -13.91
C HIS A 196 -12.87 6.11 -12.39
N GLU A 197 -11.97 5.24 -11.95
CA GLU A 197 -11.79 4.95 -10.53
C GLU A 197 -11.24 6.16 -9.77
N PHE A 198 -10.31 6.90 -10.38
CA PHE A 198 -9.76 8.09 -9.75
C PHE A 198 -10.84 9.14 -9.45
N GLU A 199 -11.74 9.45 -10.39
CA GLU A 199 -12.78 10.47 -10.17
C GLU A 199 -13.73 10.09 -9.03
N ILE A 200 -14.02 8.79 -8.85
CA ILE A 200 -14.81 8.28 -7.72
C ILE A 200 -14.05 8.43 -6.39
N MET A 201 -12.78 8.04 -6.37
CA MET A 201 -11.97 7.98 -5.15
C MET A 201 -11.37 9.33 -4.75
N LYS A 202 -11.16 10.24 -5.69
CA LYS A 202 -10.45 11.53 -5.60
C LYS A 202 -10.72 12.33 -4.32
N PRO A 203 -11.96 12.49 -3.83
CA PRO A 203 -12.22 13.29 -2.62
C PRO A 203 -11.57 12.72 -1.36
N ARG A 204 -11.26 11.43 -1.35
CA ARG A 204 -10.78 10.70 -0.18
C ARG A 204 -9.38 10.10 -0.32
N ILE A 205 -8.71 10.28 -1.45
CA ILE A 205 -7.34 9.81 -1.64
C ILE A 205 -6.40 10.54 -0.66
N ARG A 206 -5.54 9.78 0.04
CA ARG A 206 -4.51 10.31 0.96
C ARG A 206 -3.11 9.76 0.64
N SER A 207 -3.05 8.66 -0.09
CA SER A 207 -1.80 8.09 -0.61
C SER A 207 -2.04 7.50 -1.99
N LEU A 208 -0.97 7.17 -2.69
CA LEU A 208 -1.00 6.49 -3.98
C LEU A 208 -0.17 5.22 -3.89
N HIS A 209 -0.50 4.23 -4.73
CA HIS A 209 0.42 3.21 -5.19
C HIS A 209 0.56 3.37 -6.71
N VAL A 210 1.79 3.61 -7.13
CA VAL A 210 2.10 3.92 -8.54
C VAL A 210 3.01 2.85 -9.10
N HIS A 211 2.47 2.08 -10.03
CA HIS A 211 3.18 1.06 -10.80
C HIS A 211 2.48 0.85 -12.14
N ASP A 212 3.15 0.17 -13.06
CA ASP A 212 2.62 -0.16 -14.38
C ASP A 212 2.29 -1.65 -14.48
N ASN A 213 1.51 -2.00 -15.48
CA ASN A 213 1.21 -3.37 -15.88
C ASN A 213 0.69 -3.42 -17.33
N ASP A 214 0.33 -4.61 -17.81
CA ASP A 214 -0.18 -4.82 -19.16
C ASP A 214 -1.72 -4.72 -19.28
N GLY A 215 -2.40 -4.27 -18.23
CA GLY A 215 -3.86 -4.20 -18.13
C GLY A 215 -4.55 -5.56 -17.87
N LYS A 216 -3.80 -6.61 -17.49
CA LYS A 216 -4.34 -7.95 -17.22
C LYS A 216 -3.86 -8.55 -15.92
N GLU A 217 -2.57 -8.40 -15.62
CA GLU A 217 -1.93 -8.98 -14.44
C GLU A 217 -1.33 -7.87 -13.58
N ASP A 218 -1.38 -8.07 -12.28
CA ASP A 218 -0.77 -7.18 -11.31
C ASP A 218 0.75 -7.40 -11.25
N GLN A 219 1.46 -6.72 -12.17
CA GLN A 219 2.87 -6.95 -12.43
C GLN A 219 3.81 -6.04 -11.63
N HIS A 220 3.33 -4.95 -11.07
CA HIS A 220 4.14 -3.92 -10.39
C HIS A 220 5.37 -3.47 -11.19
N LEU A 221 5.18 -3.26 -12.49
CA LEU A 221 6.25 -2.81 -13.39
C LEU A 221 6.63 -1.35 -13.09
N PHE A 222 7.83 -1.00 -13.50
CA PHE A 222 8.25 0.39 -13.52
C PHE A 222 7.34 1.21 -14.47
N PRO A 223 6.93 2.43 -14.09
CA PRO A 223 6.18 3.33 -14.96
C PRO A 223 6.81 3.46 -16.33
N GLN A 224 6.01 3.41 -17.39
CA GLN A 224 6.36 3.38 -18.82
C GLN A 224 6.91 2.02 -19.30
N SER A 225 6.85 0.96 -18.49
CA SER A 225 7.24 -0.40 -18.92
C SER A 225 6.04 -1.30 -19.26
N GLY A 226 4.83 -0.85 -18.98
CA GLY A 226 3.57 -1.51 -19.29
C GLY A 226 2.75 -0.74 -20.34
N THR A 227 1.44 -0.66 -20.13
CA THR A 227 0.49 -0.07 -21.08
C THR A 227 -0.28 1.14 -20.54
N ILE A 228 0.03 1.63 -19.33
CA ILE A 228 -0.60 2.83 -18.77
C ILE A 228 -0.17 4.08 -19.54
N ASP A 229 -1.14 4.95 -19.87
CA ASP A 229 -0.88 6.29 -20.44
C ASP A 229 -0.37 7.23 -19.33
N TRP A 230 0.94 7.23 -19.11
CA TRP A 230 1.57 8.00 -18.05
C TRP A 230 1.46 9.52 -18.20
N PRO A 231 1.57 10.13 -19.40
CA PRO A 231 1.30 11.56 -19.57
C PRO A 231 -0.08 11.94 -19.04
N ARG A 232 -1.11 11.20 -19.42
CA ARG A 232 -2.49 11.43 -19.00
C ARG A 232 -2.70 11.13 -17.51
N THR A 233 -2.16 10.03 -17.03
CA THR A 233 -2.25 9.64 -15.62
C THR A 233 -1.59 10.69 -14.71
N MET A 234 -0.39 11.17 -15.06
CA MET A 234 0.29 12.19 -14.26
C MET A 234 -0.39 13.55 -14.31
N GLU A 235 -1.02 13.95 -15.43
CA GLU A 235 -1.87 15.14 -15.50
C GLU A 235 -3.01 15.04 -14.48
N MET A 236 -3.70 13.91 -14.46
CA MET A 236 -4.80 13.63 -13.55
C MET A 236 -4.34 13.64 -12.08
N LEU A 237 -3.27 12.92 -11.73
CA LEU A 237 -2.74 12.88 -10.38
C LEU A 237 -2.29 14.25 -9.87
N ARG A 238 -1.79 15.13 -10.74
CA ARG A 238 -1.40 16.50 -10.38
C ARG A 238 -2.59 17.45 -10.19
N SER A 239 -3.80 17.06 -10.56
CA SER A 239 -5.00 17.89 -10.40
C SER A 239 -5.36 18.15 -8.93
N CYS A 240 -4.78 17.38 -7.99
CA CYS A 240 -4.97 17.53 -6.55
C CYS A 240 -3.62 17.78 -5.84
N PRO A 241 -2.96 18.93 -6.06
CA PRO A 241 -1.62 19.17 -5.54
C PRO A 241 -1.62 19.18 -4.00
N GLY A 242 -0.66 18.46 -3.40
CA GLY A 242 -0.48 18.39 -1.95
C GLY A 242 -1.45 17.47 -1.20
N GLN A 243 -2.39 16.83 -1.87
CA GLN A 243 -3.34 15.92 -1.23
C GLN A 243 -2.70 14.58 -0.86
N TYR A 244 -1.77 14.10 -1.69
CA TYR A 244 -1.07 12.82 -1.54
C TYR A 244 0.36 12.89 -2.10
N PRO A 245 1.26 11.98 -1.67
CA PRO A 245 2.59 11.87 -2.25
C PRO A 245 2.56 11.11 -3.59
N LEU A 246 3.66 11.14 -4.32
CA LEU A 246 3.95 10.19 -5.38
C LEU A 246 4.66 8.99 -4.73
N LEU A 247 3.94 7.89 -4.51
CA LEU A 247 4.47 6.68 -3.90
C LEU A 247 4.63 5.60 -4.96
N LEU A 248 5.87 5.18 -5.21
CA LEU A 248 6.17 4.08 -6.12
C LEU A 248 6.11 2.75 -5.38
N GLU A 249 5.28 1.82 -5.87
CA GLU A 249 5.19 0.44 -5.38
C GLU A 249 5.57 -0.53 -6.50
N LEU A 250 6.83 -0.92 -6.52
CA LEU A 250 7.44 -1.65 -7.63
C LEU A 250 7.82 -3.05 -7.21
N ARG A 251 7.93 -3.96 -8.19
CA ARG A 251 8.49 -5.29 -7.99
C ARG A 251 9.98 -5.31 -8.30
N GLU A 252 10.71 -6.13 -7.55
CA GLU A 252 12.12 -6.39 -7.81
C GLU A 252 12.31 -6.99 -9.21
N VAL A 253 13.26 -6.42 -9.96
CA VAL A 253 13.68 -6.95 -11.27
C VAL A 253 15.04 -7.63 -11.09
N ALA A 254 15.08 -8.94 -11.22
CA ALA A 254 16.27 -9.77 -10.98
C ALA A 254 17.52 -9.36 -11.81
N SER A 255 17.33 -8.75 -12.98
CA SER A 255 18.43 -8.24 -13.82
C SER A 255 18.96 -6.87 -13.40
N MET A 256 18.31 -6.19 -12.42
CA MET A 256 18.63 -4.82 -12.07
C MET A 256 19.67 -4.76 -10.94
N GLN A 257 20.89 -4.35 -11.27
CA GLN A 257 21.99 -4.26 -10.29
C GLN A 257 21.86 -3.06 -9.35
N PHE A 258 21.24 -1.96 -9.81
CA PHE A 258 21.12 -0.69 -9.07
C PHE A 258 19.66 -0.18 -9.12
N PRO A 259 18.72 -0.85 -8.43
CA PRO A 259 17.30 -0.47 -8.52
C PRO A 259 17.03 0.96 -8.04
N LEU A 260 17.78 1.49 -7.08
CA LEU A 260 17.58 2.84 -6.56
C LEU A 260 17.93 3.94 -7.56
N ASP A 261 18.94 3.73 -8.42
CA ASP A 261 19.30 4.69 -9.48
C ASP A 261 18.18 4.76 -10.54
N GLU A 262 17.57 3.61 -10.83
CA GLU A 262 16.41 3.55 -11.74
C GLU A 262 15.17 4.18 -11.10
N ILE A 263 14.90 3.88 -9.84
CA ILE A 263 13.77 4.44 -9.08
C ILE A 263 13.85 5.97 -9.04
N THR A 264 15.01 6.53 -8.72
CA THR A 264 15.19 8.00 -8.70
C THR A 264 14.97 8.60 -10.07
N ARG A 265 15.46 7.95 -11.13
CA ARG A 265 15.24 8.36 -12.51
C ARG A 265 13.76 8.34 -12.90
N VAL A 266 13.02 7.30 -12.48
CA VAL A 266 11.57 7.21 -12.71
C VAL A 266 10.82 8.33 -12.00
N PHE A 267 11.16 8.64 -10.74
CA PHE A 267 10.56 9.79 -10.06
C PHE A 267 10.76 11.09 -10.86
N ASP A 268 11.98 11.35 -11.34
CA ASP A 268 12.28 12.56 -12.10
C ASP A 268 11.57 12.57 -13.47
N GLN A 269 11.49 11.43 -14.15
CA GLN A 269 10.73 11.29 -15.38
C GLN A 269 9.25 11.59 -15.18
N LEU A 270 8.61 10.96 -14.18
CA LEU A 270 7.20 11.20 -13.88
C LEU A 270 6.92 12.67 -13.50
N GLU A 271 7.84 13.34 -12.80
CA GLU A 271 7.69 14.77 -12.48
C GLU A 271 7.77 15.67 -13.71
N THR A 272 8.49 15.28 -14.74
CA THR A 272 8.70 16.07 -15.96
C THR A 272 7.75 15.74 -17.11
N LEU A 273 6.99 14.63 -17.02
CA LEU A 273 6.00 14.27 -18.05
C LEU A 273 4.99 15.40 -18.26
N GLN A 274 4.85 15.79 -19.52
CA GLN A 274 3.83 16.74 -19.96
C GLN A 274 2.65 15.97 -20.55
N PRO A 275 1.42 16.51 -20.48
CA PRO A 275 0.30 15.97 -21.23
C PRO A 275 0.67 15.82 -22.70
N ALA A 276 0.24 14.75 -23.33
CA ALA A 276 0.34 14.66 -24.78
C ALA A 276 -0.43 15.85 -25.36
N ASN A 277 0.23 16.71 -26.16
CA ASN A 277 -0.43 17.83 -26.79
C ASN A 277 -1.68 17.31 -27.53
N ALA A 278 -2.84 17.82 -27.12
CA ALA A 278 -4.13 17.53 -27.76
C ALA A 278 -4.18 18.07 -29.20
#